data_75dfbc5c36231dcef55f298fd9b53528
#
_entry.id   75dfbc5c36231dcef55f298fd9b53528
#
_cell.length_a   1.000
_cell.length_b   1.000
_cell.length_c   1.000
_cell.angle_alpha   90.00
_cell.angle_beta   90.00
_cell.angle_gamma   90.00
#
_symmetry.space_group_name_H-M   'P 1'
#
loop_
_entity.id
_entity.type
_entity.pdbx_description
1 polymer ?
#
loop_
_entity_poly.entity_id
_entity_poly.type
_entity_poly.pdbx_seq_one_letter_code
_entity_poly.pdbx_strand_id
1 'polypeptide(L)'
;MTEKLLSEITTAQVGGPARTYIRATTEAEIVEAVSSADAANEPVLIVGGGSNLLVSDAGFDGTVVHIASTGVEELPIPACGGANVRVQAGTVWDDFVQLSIEKEWSGPAALSGIPGTVGATPVQNVGAYGVEVSEFIASVRTWDRQINQFKTFANADLRFGYRDSILKQNMVNGSPRYVVLTVDFQFTLGSLSSPIKYGELAKSLGVQVGERAESALVRDKVLALRASKGMVLDASDRDTFSTGSFFTNPIVPVSALDSLPEDAPHFPVVTRTGVFGTEQQESEEHVKLSAAWLIQHAGFEKGFGLEGDSREIAGGRASLSTKHTLAITNRGDAAAEDIFAIARAVRAGVAEKFGVELVPEPVVVNGKI
;
A
#
# COMPACT_ATOMS: atom_id res chain seq x y z
N MET A 1 9.13 -28.88 13.84
CA MET A 1 8.60 -27.51 13.70
C MET A 1 7.86 -27.48 12.37
N THR A 2 6.60 -27.11 12.36
CA THR A 2 5.86 -26.91 11.10
C THR A 2 6.44 -25.71 10.37
N GLU A 3 6.84 -25.91 9.14
CA GLU A 3 7.35 -24.86 8.25
C GLU A 3 6.25 -23.79 8.04
N LYS A 4 6.55 -22.50 8.29
CA LYS A 4 5.56 -21.43 8.14
C LYS A 4 5.46 -21.04 6.67
N LEU A 5 4.26 -21.21 6.09
CA LEU A 5 3.98 -20.74 4.73
C LEU A 5 3.67 -19.24 4.73
N LEU A 6 4.27 -18.50 3.79
CA LEU A 6 4.04 -17.07 3.65
C LEU A 6 2.63 -16.75 3.11
N SER A 7 2.01 -17.70 2.41
CA SER A 7 0.59 -17.62 2.01
C SER A 7 -0.36 -17.47 3.20
N GLU A 8 0.02 -17.91 4.41
CA GLU A 8 -0.81 -17.77 5.60
C GLU A 8 -0.80 -16.35 6.21
N ILE A 9 0.13 -15.51 5.76
CA ILE A 9 0.33 -14.14 6.29
C ILE A 9 0.29 -13.07 5.20
N THR A 10 -0.09 -13.42 3.97
CA THR A 10 -0.31 -12.49 2.87
C THR A 10 -1.80 -12.42 2.51
N THR A 11 -2.29 -11.23 2.14
CA THR A 11 -3.70 -11.05 1.75
C THR A 11 -4.05 -11.74 0.44
N ALA A 12 -3.09 -11.88 -0.47
CA ALA A 12 -3.26 -12.64 -1.71
C ALA A 12 -3.25 -14.17 -1.49
N GLN A 13 -2.91 -14.63 -0.27
CA GLN A 13 -2.81 -16.04 0.10
C GLN A 13 -1.93 -16.86 -0.85
N VAL A 14 -0.83 -16.28 -1.30
CA VAL A 14 0.23 -16.96 -2.05
C VAL A 14 1.58 -16.76 -1.37
N GLY A 15 2.53 -17.65 -1.65
CA GLY A 15 3.88 -17.62 -1.10
C GLY A 15 4.28 -18.92 -0.42
N GLY A 16 5.45 -19.44 -0.79
CA GLY A 16 6.02 -20.66 -0.25
C GLY A 16 6.55 -20.51 1.17
N PRO A 17 7.37 -21.47 1.62
CA PRO A 17 7.83 -21.55 2.99
C PRO A 17 8.87 -20.47 3.35
N ALA A 18 8.90 -20.09 4.62
CA ALA A 18 9.99 -19.33 5.22
C ALA A 18 10.99 -20.31 5.85
N ARG A 19 12.30 -20.18 5.54
CA ARG A 19 13.33 -20.99 6.21
C ARG A 19 13.33 -20.74 7.72
N THR A 20 13.31 -19.47 8.12
CA THR A 20 13.17 -19.05 9.51
C THR A 20 12.04 -18.03 9.60
N TYR A 21 11.11 -18.23 10.53
CA TYR A 21 10.01 -17.29 10.77
C TYR A 21 10.02 -16.84 12.23
N ILE A 22 10.09 -15.53 12.44
CA ILE A 22 10.09 -14.88 13.75
C ILE A 22 8.92 -13.88 13.79
N ARG A 23 7.98 -14.10 14.71
CA ARG A 23 6.93 -13.13 15.01
C ARG A 23 7.41 -12.27 16.18
N ALA A 24 7.84 -11.04 15.89
CA ALA A 24 8.36 -10.10 16.86
C ALA A 24 7.25 -9.16 17.36
N THR A 25 7.03 -9.14 18.67
CA THR A 25 5.94 -8.42 19.34
C THR A 25 6.41 -7.16 20.07
N THR A 26 7.72 -6.97 20.16
CA THR A 26 8.35 -5.80 20.79
C THR A 26 9.43 -5.21 19.89
N GLU A 27 9.77 -3.92 20.10
CA GLU A 27 10.90 -3.27 19.42
C GLU A 27 12.20 -4.05 19.61
N ALA A 28 12.45 -4.52 20.83
CA ALA A 28 13.67 -5.27 21.14
C ALA A 28 13.75 -6.59 20.35
N GLU A 29 12.66 -7.35 20.27
CA GLU A 29 12.60 -8.59 19.49
C GLU A 29 12.79 -8.34 17.98
N ILE A 30 12.24 -7.22 17.44
CA ILE A 30 12.44 -6.85 16.04
C ILE A 30 13.92 -6.59 15.78
N VAL A 31 14.55 -5.75 16.61
CA VAL A 31 15.96 -5.37 16.47
C VAL A 31 16.86 -6.59 16.63
N GLU A 32 16.61 -7.45 17.63
CA GLU A 32 17.39 -8.67 17.86
C GLU A 32 17.30 -9.63 16.66
N ALA A 33 16.09 -9.92 16.18
CA ALA A 33 15.87 -10.82 15.05
C ALA A 33 16.60 -10.34 13.78
N VAL A 34 16.46 -9.05 13.48
CA VAL A 34 17.09 -8.43 12.30
C VAL A 34 18.63 -8.41 12.45
N SER A 35 19.14 -7.94 13.60
CA SER A 35 20.58 -7.83 13.83
C SER A 35 21.28 -9.20 13.86
N SER A 36 20.62 -10.23 14.41
CA SER A 36 21.13 -11.60 14.41
C SER A 36 21.24 -12.18 13.00
N ALA A 37 20.21 -11.96 12.16
CA ALA A 37 20.24 -12.39 10.77
C ALA A 37 21.31 -11.62 9.96
N ASP A 38 21.44 -10.31 10.16
CA ASP A 38 22.47 -9.49 9.52
C ASP A 38 23.88 -9.94 9.92
N ALA A 39 24.12 -10.22 11.19
CA ALA A 39 25.40 -10.73 11.68
C ALA A 39 25.76 -12.11 11.08
N ALA A 40 24.76 -12.93 10.78
CA ALA A 40 24.91 -14.21 10.11
C ALA A 40 25.00 -14.10 8.58
N ASN A 41 24.90 -12.89 8.00
CA ASN A 41 24.76 -12.62 6.57
C ASN A 41 23.57 -13.37 5.95
N GLU A 42 22.49 -13.55 6.69
CA GLU A 42 21.27 -14.14 6.18
C GLU A 42 20.36 -13.10 5.51
N PRO A 43 19.69 -13.45 4.40
CA PRO A 43 18.65 -12.60 3.84
C PRO A 43 17.53 -12.34 4.84
N VAL A 44 17.03 -11.11 4.89
CA VAL A 44 15.93 -10.71 5.79
C VAL A 44 14.75 -10.21 4.97
N LEU A 45 13.57 -10.74 5.24
CA LEU A 45 12.30 -10.23 4.74
C LEU A 45 11.49 -9.66 5.91
N ILE A 46 11.09 -8.40 5.80
CA ILE A 46 10.22 -7.76 6.79
C ILE A 46 8.78 -7.85 6.32
N VAL A 47 7.90 -8.36 7.19
CA VAL A 47 6.47 -8.49 6.91
C VAL A 47 5.67 -7.77 7.99
N GLY A 48 4.76 -6.89 7.57
CA GLY A 48 3.69 -6.35 8.42
C GLY A 48 2.41 -7.17 8.22
N GLY A 49 1.32 -6.56 7.74
CA GLY A 49 0.07 -7.26 7.44
C GLY A 49 0.06 -8.05 6.12
N GLY A 50 1.17 -8.16 5.40
CA GLY A 50 1.28 -8.93 4.15
C GLY A 50 0.38 -8.46 3.00
N SER A 51 -0.18 -7.25 3.10
CA SER A 51 -1.20 -6.74 2.16
C SER A 51 -0.64 -6.18 0.85
N ASN A 52 0.67 -5.96 0.78
CA ASN A 52 1.37 -5.46 -0.41
C ASN A 52 2.60 -6.31 -0.74
N LEU A 53 2.51 -7.61 -0.48
CA LEU A 53 3.62 -8.55 -0.62
C LEU A 53 3.20 -9.76 -1.45
N LEU A 54 4.02 -10.10 -2.45
CA LEU A 54 3.90 -11.30 -3.26
C LEU A 54 5.22 -12.06 -3.20
N VAL A 55 5.21 -13.21 -2.59
CA VAL A 55 6.36 -14.11 -2.50
C VAL A 55 6.15 -15.30 -3.41
N SER A 56 7.19 -15.71 -4.14
CA SER A 56 7.12 -16.88 -5.01
C SER A 56 6.81 -18.17 -4.23
N ASP A 57 6.37 -19.20 -4.94
CA ASP A 57 6.06 -20.51 -4.36
C ASP A 57 7.31 -21.22 -3.81
N ALA A 58 8.51 -20.82 -4.25
CA ALA A 58 9.78 -21.27 -3.67
C ALA A 58 9.99 -20.73 -2.24
N GLY A 59 9.20 -19.73 -1.82
CA GLY A 59 9.31 -19.12 -0.50
C GLY A 59 10.50 -18.17 -0.35
N PHE A 60 11.01 -18.08 0.88
CA PHE A 60 12.11 -17.19 1.24
C PHE A 60 13.19 -17.94 1.99
N ASP A 61 14.35 -18.10 1.37
CA ASP A 61 15.53 -18.75 1.95
C ASP A 61 16.33 -17.77 2.84
N GLY A 62 15.75 -17.43 3.97
CA GLY A 62 16.29 -16.46 4.92
C GLY A 62 15.41 -16.32 6.16
N THR A 63 15.62 -15.25 6.91
CA THR A 63 14.85 -14.91 8.09
C THR A 63 13.71 -13.96 7.75
N VAL A 64 12.47 -14.42 7.96
CA VAL A 64 11.25 -13.61 7.87
C VAL A 64 10.93 -13.05 9.24
N VAL A 65 10.97 -11.73 9.38
CA VAL A 65 10.59 -11.03 10.61
C VAL A 65 9.20 -10.42 10.43
N HIS A 66 8.21 -11.04 11.06
CA HIS A 66 6.83 -10.54 11.08
C HIS A 66 6.66 -9.56 12.23
N ILE A 67 6.50 -8.28 11.89
CA ILE A 67 6.33 -7.20 12.86
C ILE A 67 4.92 -7.25 13.43
N ALA A 68 4.82 -7.58 14.71
CA ALA A 68 3.57 -7.73 15.45
C ALA A 68 3.55 -6.92 16.76
N SER A 69 4.43 -5.90 16.86
CA SER A 69 4.42 -4.94 17.98
C SER A 69 3.19 -4.04 17.86
N THR A 70 2.34 -4.01 18.88
CA THR A 70 1.10 -3.22 18.86
C THR A 70 1.04 -2.24 20.03
N GLY A 71 0.39 -1.11 19.82
CA GLY A 71 0.16 -0.11 20.85
C GLY A 71 0.04 1.29 20.26
N VAL A 72 -0.72 2.11 20.97
CA VAL A 72 -0.97 3.52 20.67
C VAL A 72 -0.72 4.31 21.94
N GLU A 73 0.16 5.29 21.88
CA GLU A 73 0.54 6.17 22.99
C GLU A 73 0.26 7.62 22.62
N GLU A 74 -0.57 8.30 23.40
CA GLU A 74 -0.75 9.74 23.27
C GLU A 74 0.46 10.46 23.90
N LEU A 75 1.20 11.19 23.10
CA LEU A 75 2.36 11.96 23.54
C LEU A 75 1.93 13.31 24.15
N PRO A 76 2.78 13.96 24.98
CA PRO A 76 2.47 15.27 25.51
C PRO A 76 2.06 16.27 24.41
N ILE A 77 1.01 17.03 24.67
CA ILE A 77 0.44 18.00 23.71
C ILE A 77 1.45 19.14 23.52
N PRO A 78 1.86 19.46 22.28
CA PRO A 78 2.69 20.62 22.02
C PRO A 78 1.90 21.91 22.28
N ALA A 79 2.61 23.02 22.50
CA ALA A 79 2.01 24.32 22.80
C ALA A 79 1.03 24.84 21.72
N CYS A 80 1.10 24.29 20.49
CA CYS A 80 0.21 24.65 19.37
C CYS A 80 -1.13 23.89 19.36
N GLY A 81 -1.36 22.96 20.29
CA GLY A 81 -2.58 22.13 20.33
C GLY A 81 -2.54 20.94 19.38
N GLY A 82 -3.67 20.21 19.25
CA GLY A 82 -3.79 19.00 18.46
C GLY A 82 -3.45 17.73 19.26
N ALA A 83 -3.33 16.59 18.57
CA ALA A 83 -2.92 15.33 19.16
C ALA A 83 -1.61 14.85 18.52
N ASN A 84 -0.64 14.49 19.36
CA ASN A 84 0.56 13.78 18.96
C ASN A 84 0.44 12.33 19.44
N VAL A 85 0.62 11.39 18.53
CA VAL A 85 0.35 9.98 18.81
C VAL A 85 1.46 9.12 18.26
N ARG A 86 2.07 8.31 19.12
CA ARG A 86 3.03 7.28 18.73
C ARG A 86 2.33 5.95 18.57
N VAL A 87 2.54 5.31 17.43
CA VAL A 87 1.91 4.02 17.11
C VAL A 87 2.99 2.98 16.77
N GLN A 88 2.88 1.81 17.38
CA GLN A 88 3.77 0.69 17.10
C GLN A 88 3.57 0.16 15.68
N ALA A 89 4.65 -0.25 15.02
CA ALA A 89 4.65 -0.60 13.60
C ALA A 89 3.71 -1.75 13.21
N GLY A 90 3.49 -2.71 14.10
CA GLY A 90 2.59 -3.85 13.85
C GLY A 90 1.11 -3.60 14.19
N THR A 91 0.75 -2.40 14.67
CA THR A 91 -0.66 -2.04 14.92
C THR A 91 -1.44 -2.08 13.60
N VAL A 92 -2.60 -2.73 13.59
CA VAL A 92 -3.47 -2.80 12.40
C VAL A 92 -3.90 -1.40 11.99
N TRP A 93 -3.72 -1.06 10.71
CA TRP A 93 -3.97 0.29 10.22
C TRP A 93 -5.43 0.72 10.38
N ASP A 94 -6.38 -0.14 10.01
CA ASP A 94 -7.81 0.22 10.06
C ASP A 94 -8.34 0.36 11.50
N ASP A 95 -7.79 -0.42 12.45
CA ASP A 95 -8.09 -0.26 13.87
C ASP A 95 -7.60 1.10 14.39
N PHE A 96 -6.41 1.53 13.94
CA PHE A 96 -5.88 2.85 14.28
C PHE A 96 -6.72 3.98 13.65
N VAL A 97 -7.17 3.83 12.40
CA VAL A 97 -8.08 4.81 11.77
C VAL A 97 -9.39 4.89 12.53
N GLN A 98 -9.97 3.77 12.95
CA GLN A 98 -11.19 3.77 13.75
C GLN A 98 -10.96 4.49 15.09
N LEU A 99 -9.89 4.16 15.81
CA LEU A 99 -9.54 4.83 17.06
C LEU A 99 -9.36 6.34 16.86
N SER A 100 -8.75 6.77 15.75
CA SER A 100 -8.56 8.20 15.46
C SER A 100 -9.90 8.95 15.33
N ILE A 101 -10.91 8.31 14.75
CA ILE A 101 -12.26 8.87 14.62
C ILE A 101 -12.92 8.96 16.01
N GLU A 102 -12.83 7.90 16.81
CA GLU A 102 -13.38 7.85 18.18
C GLU A 102 -12.75 8.91 19.12
N LYS A 103 -11.48 9.24 18.88
CA LYS A 103 -10.71 10.26 19.61
C LYS A 103 -10.83 11.67 19.01
N GLU A 104 -11.62 11.85 17.95
CA GLU A 104 -11.74 13.10 17.21
C GLU A 104 -10.39 13.64 16.69
N TRP A 105 -9.48 12.73 16.29
CA TRP A 105 -8.24 13.08 15.59
C TRP A 105 -8.58 13.20 14.10
N SER A 106 -8.75 14.45 13.65
CA SER A 106 -9.15 14.75 12.28
C SER A 106 -8.06 14.34 11.28
N GLY A 107 -8.45 13.59 10.25
CA GLY A 107 -7.54 13.35 9.12
C GLY A 107 -7.72 12.02 8.40
N PRO A 108 -7.43 10.84 9.00
CA PRO A 108 -7.22 9.61 8.26
C PRO A 108 -8.50 8.88 7.82
N ALA A 109 -9.72 9.41 8.09
CA ALA A 109 -10.99 8.75 7.79
C ALA A 109 -11.13 8.27 6.34
N ALA A 110 -10.57 9.01 5.36
CA ALA A 110 -10.56 8.61 3.95
C ALA A 110 -9.64 7.40 3.66
N LEU A 111 -8.77 7.02 4.59
CA LEU A 111 -7.87 5.87 4.49
C LEU A 111 -8.42 4.62 5.20
N SER A 112 -9.70 4.62 5.56
CA SER A 112 -10.38 3.49 6.19
C SER A 112 -10.39 2.24 5.31
N GLY A 113 -10.30 1.06 5.94
CA GLY A 113 -10.39 -0.23 5.28
C GLY A 113 -9.17 -0.59 4.42
N ILE A 114 -8.07 0.18 4.47
CA ILE A 114 -6.82 -0.21 3.83
C ILE A 114 -6.19 -1.30 4.69
N PRO A 115 -5.94 -2.50 4.14
CA PRO A 115 -5.34 -3.58 4.90
C PRO A 115 -3.85 -3.33 5.16
N GLY A 116 -3.32 -3.93 6.23
CA GLY A 116 -1.91 -3.84 6.60
C GLY A 116 -1.70 -3.21 7.97
N THR A 117 -0.47 -2.80 8.25
CA THR A 117 -0.06 -2.29 9.56
C THR A 117 0.47 -0.86 9.46
N VAL A 118 0.43 -0.13 10.56
CA VAL A 118 0.88 1.27 10.65
C VAL A 118 2.31 1.45 10.13
N GLY A 119 3.25 0.56 10.51
CA GLY A 119 4.65 0.66 10.07
C GLY A 119 4.86 0.47 8.57
N ALA A 120 3.92 -0.14 7.86
CA ALA A 120 3.99 -0.28 6.40
C ALA A 120 3.52 1.00 5.66
N THR A 121 2.72 1.84 6.31
CA THR A 121 2.11 3.00 5.64
C THR A 121 3.11 4.06 5.16
N PRO A 122 4.19 4.42 5.89
CA PRO A 122 5.17 5.38 5.40
C PRO A 122 6.08 4.83 4.30
N VAL A 123 6.18 3.50 4.13
CA VAL A 123 7.11 2.91 3.16
C VAL A 123 6.79 3.36 1.75
N GLN A 124 5.53 3.31 1.35
CA GLN A 124 5.09 3.74 0.03
C GLN A 124 4.07 4.89 0.07
N ASN A 125 4.08 5.68 1.14
CA ASN A 125 3.16 6.81 1.28
C ASN A 125 1.71 6.39 0.97
N VAL A 126 1.17 5.48 1.78
CA VAL A 126 -0.17 4.93 1.55
C VAL A 126 -1.19 6.05 1.40
N GLY A 127 -2.03 5.94 0.37
CA GLY A 127 -3.02 6.96 0.06
C GLY A 127 -4.23 6.41 -0.68
N ALA A 128 -5.38 7.01 -0.41
CA ALA A 128 -6.64 6.73 -1.08
C ALA A 128 -7.54 7.97 -1.02
N TYR A 129 -8.47 8.09 -1.99
CA TYR A 129 -9.47 9.16 -2.04
C TYR A 129 -8.88 10.58 -1.93
N GLY A 130 -7.67 10.78 -2.47
CA GLY A 130 -6.98 12.07 -2.48
C GLY A 130 -6.28 12.46 -1.18
N VAL A 131 -6.22 11.56 -0.20
CA VAL A 131 -5.52 11.73 1.07
C VAL A 131 -4.33 10.76 1.12
N GLU A 132 -3.19 11.20 1.62
CA GLU A 132 -1.98 10.42 1.81
C GLU A 132 -1.56 10.42 3.27
N VAL A 133 -0.98 9.32 3.75
CA VAL A 133 -0.57 9.19 5.16
C VAL A 133 0.49 10.22 5.55
N SER A 134 1.32 10.67 4.60
CA SER A 134 2.31 11.73 4.79
C SER A 134 1.71 13.05 5.30
N GLU A 135 0.41 13.30 5.08
CA GLU A 135 -0.28 14.49 5.58
C GLU A 135 -0.40 14.50 7.12
N PHE A 136 -0.17 13.37 7.78
CA PHE A 136 -0.35 13.20 9.23
C PHE A 136 0.92 12.71 9.95
N ILE A 137 1.90 12.14 9.24
CA ILE A 137 3.14 11.63 9.84
C ILE A 137 4.03 12.79 10.29
N ALA A 138 4.36 12.85 11.57
CA ALA A 138 5.35 13.78 12.13
C ALA A 138 6.76 13.21 12.01
N SER A 139 6.96 11.95 12.40
CA SER A 139 8.24 11.26 12.31
C SER A 139 8.08 9.74 12.20
N VAL A 140 9.15 9.08 11.75
CA VAL A 140 9.24 7.60 11.71
C VAL A 140 10.52 7.16 12.38
N ARG A 141 10.41 6.37 13.45
CA ARG A 141 11.53 5.74 14.14
C ARG A 141 11.84 4.41 13.49
N THR A 142 13.09 4.19 13.15
CA THR A 142 13.57 3.00 12.45
C THR A 142 14.81 2.41 13.08
N TRP A 143 15.10 1.15 12.76
CA TRP A 143 16.41 0.53 12.90
C TRP A 143 17.14 0.59 11.56
N ASP A 144 18.30 1.26 11.52
CA ASP A 144 19.17 1.28 10.33
C ASP A 144 20.12 0.09 10.38
N ARG A 145 19.85 -0.92 9.57
CA ARG A 145 20.59 -2.18 9.49
C ARG A 145 22.04 -2.01 9.03
N GLN A 146 22.35 -0.98 8.24
CA GLN A 146 23.71 -0.77 7.73
C GLN A 146 24.68 -0.29 8.81
N ILE A 147 24.19 0.47 9.78
CA ILE A 147 25.02 1.04 10.84
C ILE A 147 24.68 0.49 12.22
N ASN A 148 23.71 -0.42 12.33
CA ASN A 148 23.21 -1.02 13.58
C ASN A 148 22.85 0.05 14.63
N GLN A 149 22.04 1.04 14.24
CA GLN A 149 21.61 2.12 15.11
C GLN A 149 20.15 2.51 14.86
N PHE A 150 19.54 3.08 15.88
CA PHE A 150 18.25 3.74 15.71
C PHE A 150 18.39 5.01 14.89
N LYS A 151 17.46 5.22 13.99
CA LYS A 151 17.35 6.45 13.20
C LYS A 151 15.89 6.91 13.16
N THR A 152 15.67 8.17 13.50
CA THR A 152 14.35 8.80 13.36
C THR A 152 14.41 9.79 12.19
N PHE A 153 13.45 9.64 11.29
CA PHE A 153 13.25 10.56 10.18
C PHE A 153 12.11 11.51 10.53
N ALA A 154 12.32 12.81 10.41
CA ALA A 154 11.22 13.76 10.37
C ALA A 154 10.45 13.61 9.03
N ASN A 155 9.22 14.12 8.97
CA ASN A 155 8.39 14.06 7.76
C ASN A 155 9.15 14.51 6.50
N ALA A 156 9.83 15.65 6.54
CA ALA A 156 10.57 16.21 5.41
C ALA A 156 11.72 15.29 4.93
N ASP A 157 12.36 14.54 5.85
CA ASP A 157 13.47 13.66 5.53
C ASP A 157 13.00 12.37 4.81
N LEU A 158 11.72 12.03 4.94
CA LEU A 158 11.13 10.84 4.31
C LEU A 158 10.94 11.00 2.80
N ARG A 159 10.99 12.24 2.27
CA ARG A 159 10.88 12.55 0.84
C ARG A 159 9.70 11.84 0.18
N PHE A 160 8.54 11.95 0.80
CA PHE A 160 7.33 11.32 0.32
C PHE A 160 6.97 11.78 -1.10
N GLY A 161 6.68 10.81 -1.95
CA GLY A 161 6.15 10.99 -3.29
C GLY A 161 4.93 10.09 -3.53
N TYR A 162 4.45 10.09 -4.77
CA TYR A 162 3.38 9.18 -5.16
C TYR A 162 3.85 7.72 -5.07
N ARG A 163 3.33 6.98 -4.10
CA ARG A 163 3.73 5.59 -3.80
C ARG A 163 5.23 5.43 -3.56
N ASP A 164 5.90 6.45 -3.00
CA ASP A 164 7.33 6.46 -2.79
C ASP A 164 7.75 7.16 -1.48
N SER A 165 8.91 6.76 -0.96
CA SER A 165 9.61 7.37 0.17
C SER A 165 11.08 6.94 0.18
N ILE A 166 11.88 7.61 1.00
CA ILE A 166 13.28 7.18 1.25
C ILE A 166 13.35 5.74 1.80
N LEU A 167 12.31 5.29 2.52
CA LEU A 167 12.24 3.91 3.05
C LEU A 167 12.11 2.90 1.92
N LYS A 168 11.22 3.15 0.94
CA LYS A 168 11.04 2.30 -0.23
C LYS A 168 12.26 2.30 -1.15
N GLN A 169 12.87 3.47 -1.38
CA GLN A 169 14.08 3.61 -2.21
C GLN A 169 15.29 2.83 -1.66
N ASN A 170 15.26 2.50 -0.36
CA ASN A 170 16.29 1.71 0.31
C ASN A 170 15.83 0.27 0.62
N MET A 171 14.96 -0.29 -0.22
CA MET A 171 14.49 -1.68 -0.13
C MET A 171 15.00 -2.47 -1.33
N VAL A 172 15.53 -3.67 -1.08
CA VAL A 172 15.99 -4.60 -2.12
C VAL A 172 15.37 -5.97 -1.86
N ASN A 173 14.58 -6.48 -2.82
CA ASN A 173 13.92 -7.80 -2.76
C ASN A 173 13.15 -8.04 -1.45
N GLY A 174 12.38 -7.04 -1.02
CA GLY A 174 11.61 -7.09 0.24
C GLY A 174 12.44 -6.89 1.51
N SER A 175 13.75 -6.65 1.39
CA SER A 175 14.66 -6.44 2.50
C SER A 175 14.99 -4.94 2.65
N PRO A 176 14.37 -4.23 3.62
CA PRO A 176 14.61 -2.81 3.81
C PRO A 176 15.93 -2.56 4.54
N ARG A 177 16.60 -1.44 4.22
CA ARG A 177 17.66 -0.90 5.08
C ARG A 177 17.09 -0.40 6.42
N TYR A 178 15.98 0.34 6.35
CA TYR A 178 15.34 0.95 7.50
C TYR A 178 14.12 0.13 7.92
N VAL A 179 14.20 -0.55 9.05
CA VAL A 179 13.07 -1.30 9.62
C VAL A 179 12.24 -0.36 10.49
N VAL A 180 10.99 -0.11 10.12
CA VAL A 180 10.09 0.76 10.87
C VAL A 180 9.71 0.12 12.19
N LEU A 181 9.85 0.86 13.28
CA LEU A 181 9.54 0.43 14.66
C LEU A 181 8.31 1.15 15.20
N THR A 182 8.27 2.48 15.06
CA THR A 182 7.10 3.30 15.40
C THR A 182 6.89 4.42 14.39
N VAL A 183 5.65 4.87 14.30
CA VAL A 183 5.26 6.06 13.53
C VAL A 183 4.61 7.05 14.47
N ASP A 184 5.12 8.27 14.49
CA ASP A 184 4.55 9.38 15.24
C ASP A 184 3.65 10.20 14.31
N PHE A 185 2.40 10.36 14.70
CA PHE A 185 1.40 11.14 13.96
C PHE A 185 1.09 12.45 14.68
N GLN A 186 0.71 13.45 13.89
CA GLN A 186 0.16 14.71 14.39
C GLN A 186 -1.18 14.99 13.73
N PHE A 187 -2.20 15.21 14.55
CA PHE A 187 -3.56 15.47 14.10
C PHE A 187 -4.08 16.80 14.65
N THR A 188 -4.97 17.44 13.91
CA THR A 188 -5.86 18.45 14.46
C THR A 188 -7.02 17.76 15.19
N LEU A 189 -7.59 18.41 16.23
CA LEU A 189 -8.76 17.89 16.94
C LEU A 189 -10.04 18.34 16.25
N GLY A 190 -11.02 17.44 16.18
CA GLY A 190 -12.35 17.70 15.67
C GLY A 190 -12.99 16.48 15.01
N SER A 191 -14.32 16.47 14.95
CA SER A 191 -15.11 15.38 14.36
C SER A 191 -15.10 15.38 12.83
N LEU A 192 -14.72 16.50 12.19
CA LEU A 192 -14.73 16.62 10.74
C LEU A 192 -13.46 16.03 10.09
N SER A 193 -13.64 15.42 8.93
CA SER A 193 -12.57 14.86 8.10
C SER A 193 -11.61 15.93 7.56
N SER A 194 -10.51 15.51 6.95
CA SER A 194 -9.80 16.35 5.98
C SER A 194 -10.73 16.77 4.84
N PRO A 195 -10.43 17.88 4.13
CA PRO A 195 -11.21 18.26 2.93
C PRO A 195 -11.33 17.10 1.95
N ILE A 196 -12.56 16.85 1.47
CA ILE A 196 -12.84 15.77 0.51
C ILE A 196 -12.28 16.17 -0.87
N LYS A 197 -11.26 15.46 -1.33
CA LYS A 197 -10.56 15.76 -2.59
C LYS A 197 -11.01 14.89 -3.76
N TYR A 198 -11.76 13.81 -3.52
CA TYR A 198 -12.11 12.81 -4.53
C TYR A 198 -13.58 12.88 -4.90
N GLY A 199 -13.88 13.12 -6.19
CA GLY A 199 -15.24 13.39 -6.68
C GLY A 199 -16.25 12.27 -6.41
N GLU A 200 -15.87 10.98 -6.53
CA GLU A 200 -16.74 9.84 -6.24
C GLU A 200 -17.15 9.81 -4.75
N LEU A 201 -16.19 10.11 -3.85
CA LEU A 201 -16.45 10.19 -2.42
C LEU A 201 -17.33 11.41 -2.09
N ALA A 202 -17.03 12.58 -2.66
CA ALA A 202 -17.83 13.80 -2.49
C ALA A 202 -19.29 13.56 -2.91
N LYS A 203 -19.50 12.94 -4.07
CA LYS A 203 -20.84 12.57 -4.56
C LYS A 203 -21.55 11.61 -3.59
N SER A 204 -20.86 10.61 -3.05
CA SER A 204 -21.45 9.64 -2.11
C SER A 204 -21.83 10.25 -0.76
N LEU A 205 -21.13 11.32 -0.37
CA LEU A 205 -21.39 12.11 0.86
C LEU A 205 -22.44 13.21 0.67
N GLY A 206 -22.76 13.57 -0.57
CA GLY A 206 -23.64 14.71 -0.89
C GLY A 206 -23.00 16.07 -0.60
N VAL A 207 -21.67 16.17 -0.70
CA VAL A 207 -20.90 17.41 -0.49
C VAL A 207 -20.14 17.81 -1.75
N GLN A 208 -19.64 19.06 -1.79
CA GLN A 208 -18.74 19.52 -2.87
C GLN A 208 -17.30 19.08 -2.58
N VAL A 209 -16.49 18.94 -3.66
CA VAL A 209 -15.04 18.76 -3.52
C VAL A 209 -14.46 19.98 -2.80
N GLY A 210 -13.63 19.74 -1.78
CA GLY A 210 -13.06 20.74 -0.89
C GLY A 210 -13.82 20.94 0.42
N GLU A 211 -15.06 20.50 0.51
CA GLU A 211 -15.82 20.53 1.79
C GLU A 211 -15.35 19.41 2.73
N ARG A 212 -15.73 19.53 4.00
CA ARG A 212 -15.50 18.54 5.04
C ARG A 212 -16.82 17.87 5.43
N ALA A 213 -16.74 16.64 5.91
CA ALA A 213 -17.88 15.90 6.44
C ALA A 213 -17.51 15.24 7.77
N GLU A 214 -18.48 14.75 8.52
CA GLU A 214 -18.25 13.98 9.73
C GLU A 214 -17.35 12.77 9.43
N SER A 215 -16.27 12.60 10.19
CA SER A 215 -15.26 11.54 9.96
C SER A 215 -15.87 10.15 9.98
N ALA A 216 -16.84 9.90 10.86
CA ALA A 216 -17.58 8.63 10.92
C ALA A 216 -18.35 8.36 9.62
N LEU A 217 -19.06 9.37 9.08
CA LEU A 217 -19.79 9.25 7.81
C LEU A 217 -18.83 9.03 6.63
N VAL A 218 -17.66 9.72 6.62
CA VAL A 218 -16.62 9.50 5.62
C VAL A 218 -16.14 8.05 5.67
N ARG A 219 -15.86 7.50 6.86
CA ARG A 219 -15.47 6.09 7.03
C ARG A 219 -16.51 5.14 6.43
N ASP A 220 -17.79 5.31 6.78
CA ASP A 220 -18.88 4.46 6.28
C ASP A 220 -18.94 4.45 4.74
N LYS A 221 -18.86 5.63 4.13
CA LYS A 221 -18.89 5.76 2.67
C LYS A 221 -17.64 5.17 2.01
N VAL A 222 -16.46 5.39 2.59
CA VAL A 222 -15.21 4.81 2.10
C VAL A 222 -15.25 3.29 2.17
N LEU A 223 -15.66 2.71 3.29
CA LEU A 223 -15.78 1.26 3.43
C LEU A 223 -16.77 0.67 2.41
N ALA A 224 -17.93 1.30 2.20
CA ALA A 224 -18.89 0.89 1.18
C ALA A 224 -18.31 0.94 -0.25
N LEU A 225 -17.63 2.04 -0.60
CA LEU A 225 -16.98 2.19 -1.91
C LEU A 225 -15.85 1.17 -2.11
N ARG A 226 -15.06 0.91 -1.08
CA ARG A 226 -13.98 -0.08 -1.14
C ARG A 226 -14.52 -1.50 -1.23
N ALA A 227 -15.55 -1.84 -0.44
CA ALA A 227 -16.20 -3.16 -0.49
C ALA A 227 -16.81 -3.46 -1.88
N SER A 228 -17.44 -2.46 -2.51
CA SER A 228 -17.99 -2.61 -3.87
C SER A 228 -16.91 -2.89 -4.93
N LYS A 229 -15.65 -2.56 -4.63
CA LYS A 229 -14.47 -2.80 -5.48
C LYS A 229 -13.65 -4.04 -5.04
N GLY A 230 -14.10 -4.80 -4.04
CA GLY A 230 -13.35 -5.94 -3.48
C GLY A 230 -12.07 -5.53 -2.75
N MET A 231 -12.00 -4.30 -2.20
CA MET A 231 -10.81 -3.71 -1.58
C MET A 231 -10.87 -3.69 -0.03
N VAL A 232 -11.85 -4.35 0.56
CA VAL A 232 -11.94 -4.63 2.01
C VAL A 232 -11.91 -6.14 2.16
N LEU A 233 -11.05 -6.65 3.05
CA LEU A 233 -10.90 -8.08 3.26
C LEU A 233 -12.22 -8.71 3.74
N ASP A 234 -12.69 -9.71 3.00
CA ASP A 234 -13.85 -10.53 3.31
C ASP A 234 -13.55 -11.98 2.93
N ALA A 235 -13.50 -12.86 3.92
CA ALA A 235 -13.18 -14.27 3.72
C ALA A 235 -14.18 -15.01 2.79
N SER A 236 -15.39 -14.48 2.65
CA SER A 236 -16.44 -15.06 1.78
C SER A 236 -16.35 -14.58 0.33
N ASP A 237 -15.56 -13.55 0.04
CA ASP A 237 -15.45 -12.91 -1.27
C ASP A 237 -14.04 -13.05 -1.87
N ARG A 238 -13.89 -13.91 -2.87
CA ARG A 238 -12.60 -14.16 -3.55
C ARG A 238 -12.02 -12.94 -4.25
N ASP A 239 -12.79 -11.92 -4.56
CA ASP A 239 -12.28 -10.66 -5.11
C ASP A 239 -11.44 -9.86 -4.11
N THR A 240 -11.49 -10.19 -2.82
CA THR A 240 -10.71 -9.52 -1.78
C THR A 240 -9.33 -10.13 -1.54
N PHE A 241 -9.05 -11.32 -2.09
CA PHE A 241 -7.77 -12.02 -1.95
C PHE A 241 -6.75 -11.50 -2.97
N SER A 242 -6.27 -10.30 -2.75
CA SER A 242 -5.37 -9.56 -3.64
C SER A 242 -4.38 -8.70 -2.84
N THR A 243 -3.55 -7.96 -3.53
CA THR A 243 -2.69 -6.90 -2.96
C THR A 243 -3.27 -5.50 -3.16
N GLY A 244 -4.57 -5.39 -3.40
CA GLY A 244 -5.19 -4.14 -3.82
C GLY A 244 -4.90 -3.82 -5.29
N SER A 245 -4.71 -2.53 -5.61
CA SER A 245 -4.29 -2.14 -6.96
C SER A 245 -2.93 -2.73 -7.28
N PHE A 246 -2.87 -3.55 -8.34
CA PHE A 246 -1.65 -4.27 -8.69
C PHE A 246 -0.61 -3.40 -9.40
N PHE A 247 -1.07 -2.42 -10.18
CA PHE A 247 -0.20 -1.49 -10.89
C PHE A 247 -0.40 -0.06 -10.42
N THR A 248 0.70 0.66 -10.27
CA THR A 248 0.67 2.10 -10.02
C THR A 248 0.16 2.84 -11.26
N ASN A 249 -0.41 4.01 -11.06
CA ASN A 249 -0.71 4.92 -12.16
C ASN A 249 0.60 5.39 -12.81
N PRO A 250 0.83 5.12 -14.12
CA PRO A 250 2.08 5.48 -14.77
C PRO A 250 2.29 7.00 -14.80
N ILE A 251 3.52 7.42 -14.48
CA ILE A 251 3.96 8.80 -14.68
C ILE A 251 4.79 8.81 -15.95
N VAL A 252 4.36 9.58 -16.95
CA VAL A 252 4.96 9.64 -18.27
C VAL A 252 5.23 11.08 -18.68
N PRO A 253 6.16 11.35 -19.62
CA PRO A 253 6.31 12.69 -20.20
C PRO A 253 5.00 13.17 -20.85
N VAL A 254 4.72 14.47 -20.80
CA VAL A 254 3.53 15.07 -21.42
C VAL A 254 3.40 14.68 -22.89
N SER A 255 4.52 14.56 -23.61
CA SER A 255 4.55 14.13 -25.01
C SER A 255 3.99 12.72 -25.27
N ALA A 256 3.89 11.88 -24.25
CA ALA A 256 3.27 10.56 -24.41
C ALA A 256 1.76 10.66 -24.67
N LEU A 257 1.12 11.77 -24.32
CA LEU A 257 -0.30 12.02 -24.59
C LEU A 257 -0.60 12.04 -26.11
N ASP A 258 0.35 12.44 -26.93
CA ASP A 258 0.18 12.52 -28.40
C ASP A 258 -0.08 11.13 -29.03
N SER A 259 0.31 10.06 -28.35
CA SER A 259 0.11 8.67 -28.77
C SER A 259 -1.10 7.97 -28.14
N LEU A 260 -1.81 8.66 -27.25
CA LEU A 260 -2.98 8.13 -26.56
C LEU A 260 -4.28 8.71 -27.14
N PRO A 261 -5.42 8.02 -27.02
CA PRO A 261 -6.73 8.58 -27.31
C PRO A 261 -7.00 9.88 -26.54
N GLU A 262 -7.69 10.85 -27.16
CA GLU A 262 -7.99 12.16 -26.56
C GLU A 262 -8.77 12.06 -25.24
N ASP A 263 -9.56 10.99 -25.05
CA ASP A 263 -10.34 10.74 -23.85
C ASP A 263 -9.56 9.97 -22.76
N ALA A 264 -8.26 9.69 -22.96
CA ALA A 264 -7.43 9.02 -21.96
C ALA A 264 -7.28 9.90 -20.70
N PRO A 265 -7.78 9.43 -19.53
CA PRO A 265 -7.70 10.22 -18.30
C PRO A 265 -6.26 10.42 -17.88
N HIS A 266 -5.89 11.66 -17.68
CA HIS A 266 -4.59 12.03 -17.13
C HIS A 266 -4.75 13.09 -16.03
N PHE A 267 -3.77 13.14 -15.14
CA PHE A 267 -3.81 13.96 -13.94
C PHE A 267 -2.45 14.65 -13.75
N PRO A 268 -2.41 15.82 -13.10
CA PRO A 268 -1.16 16.47 -12.79
C PRO A 268 -0.30 15.60 -11.86
N VAL A 269 1.00 15.66 -12.05
CA VAL A 269 2.00 15.13 -11.11
C VAL A 269 2.35 16.25 -10.16
N VAL A 270 1.97 16.10 -8.88
CA VAL A 270 2.20 17.10 -7.85
C VAL A 270 3.32 16.61 -6.93
N THR A 271 4.40 17.36 -6.86
CA THR A 271 5.42 17.20 -5.83
C THR A 271 5.03 18.02 -4.62
N ARG A 272 5.04 17.40 -3.45
CA ARG A 272 4.76 18.07 -2.19
C ARG A 272 6.06 18.29 -1.42
N THR A 273 6.32 19.52 -1.01
CA THR A 273 7.46 19.93 -0.24
C THR A 273 7.01 20.69 1.02
N GLY A 274 7.95 21.04 1.88
CA GLY A 274 7.64 21.67 3.16
C GLY A 274 7.14 20.70 4.23
N VAL A 275 6.87 21.21 5.42
CA VAL A 275 6.36 20.41 6.54
C VAL A 275 4.93 19.95 6.23
N PHE A 276 4.68 18.65 6.35
CA PHE A 276 3.40 18.01 5.99
C PHE A 276 2.93 18.25 4.55
N GLY A 277 3.86 18.51 3.61
CA GLY A 277 3.51 18.72 2.20
C GLY A 277 2.68 19.99 1.96
N THR A 278 2.91 21.03 2.74
CA THR A 278 2.18 22.31 2.64
C THR A 278 2.46 23.07 1.35
N GLU A 279 3.61 22.83 0.74
CA GLU A 279 3.98 23.40 -0.56
C GLU A 279 3.72 22.39 -1.66
N GLN A 280 3.09 22.81 -2.75
CA GLN A 280 2.76 21.94 -3.88
C GLN A 280 3.28 22.56 -5.17
N GLN A 281 3.96 21.75 -5.96
CA GLN A 281 4.44 22.14 -7.29
C GLN A 281 3.97 21.10 -8.31
N GLU A 282 3.27 21.53 -9.32
CA GLU A 282 2.89 20.69 -10.46
C GLU A 282 4.06 20.55 -11.42
N SER A 283 4.23 19.36 -11.98
CA SER A 283 5.21 19.11 -13.03
C SER A 283 4.68 19.59 -14.37
N GLU A 284 5.45 20.38 -15.07
CA GLU A 284 5.16 20.77 -16.46
C GLU A 284 5.62 19.71 -17.47
N GLU A 285 6.50 18.80 -17.07
CA GLU A 285 7.12 17.81 -17.94
C GLU A 285 6.44 16.44 -17.92
N HIS A 286 5.69 16.14 -16.85
CA HIS A 286 5.11 14.81 -16.63
C HIS A 286 3.64 14.86 -16.25
N VAL A 287 2.91 13.84 -16.70
CA VAL A 287 1.52 13.59 -16.32
C VAL A 287 1.36 12.18 -15.78
N LYS A 288 0.35 11.97 -14.95
CA LYS A 288 0.00 10.67 -14.40
C LYS A 288 -1.23 10.12 -15.12
N LEU A 289 -1.10 8.95 -15.75
CA LEU A 289 -2.17 8.26 -16.46
C LEU A 289 -3.01 7.40 -15.51
N SER A 290 -4.20 6.99 -15.96
CA SER A 290 -5.03 6.02 -15.25
C SER A 290 -4.65 4.59 -15.66
N ALA A 291 -4.00 3.83 -14.79
CA ALA A 291 -3.70 2.41 -15.04
C ALA A 291 -4.97 1.59 -15.28
N ALA A 292 -6.06 1.86 -14.54
CA ALA A 292 -7.34 1.18 -14.73
C ALA A 292 -7.90 1.39 -16.13
N TRP A 293 -7.85 2.63 -16.63
CA TRP A 293 -8.30 2.97 -17.99
C TRP A 293 -7.44 2.25 -19.04
N LEU A 294 -6.12 2.32 -18.91
CA LEU A 294 -5.19 1.66 -19.84
C LEU A 294 -5.44 0.15 -19.92
N ILE A 295 -5.60 -0.51 -18.77
CA ILE A 295 -5.88 -1.96 -18.68
C ILE A 295 -7.19 -2.30 -19.40
N GLN A 296 -8.27 -1.58 -19.08
CA GLN A 296 -9.57 -1.83 -19.70
C GLN A 296 -9.54 -1.58 -21.22
N HIS A 297 -8.91 -0.48 -21.66
CA HIS A 297 -8.83 -0.14 -23.08
C HIS A 297 -7.78 -0.98 -23.83
N ALA A 298 -6.89 -1.68 -23.13
CA ALA A 298 -6.05 -2.71 -23.73
C ALA A 298 -6.80 -4.04 -23.95
N GLY A 299 -8.06 -4.14 -23.52
CA GLY A 299 -8.90 -5.34 -23.71
C GLY A 299 -8.94 -6.27 -22.50
N PHE A 300 -8.39 -5.85 -21.35
CA PHE A 300 -8.43 -6.62 -20.12
C PHE A 300 -9.62 -6.21 -19.27
N GLU A 301 -10.72 -6.89 -19.43
CA GLU A 301 -11.94 -6.63 -18.66
C GLU A 301 -11.90 -7.27 -17.28
N LYS A 302 -12.88 -6.91 -16.43
CA LYS A 302 -13.09 -7.54 -15.14
C LYS A 302 -13.30 -9.05 -15.32
N GLY A 303 -12.61 -9.84 -14.49
CA GLY A 303 -12.66 -11.30 -14.59
C GLY A 303 -11.75 -11.91 -15.67
N PHE A 304 -10.92 -11.13 -16.38
CA PHE A 304 -9.92 -11.66 -17.31
C PHE A 304 -9.07 -12.74 -16.62
N GLY A 305 -8.98 -13.91 -17.22
CA GLY A 305 -8.32 -15.10 -16.66
C GLY A 305 -9.31 -16.14 -16.09
N LEU A 306 -10.62 -15.85 -15.98
CA LEU A 306 -11.63 -16.81 -15.49
C LEU A 306 -12.20 -17.69 -16.59
N GLU A 307 -12.44 -17.11 -17.75
CA GLU A 307 -13.19 -17.76 -18.85
C GLU A 307 -12.50 -17.51 -20.20
N GLY A 308 -12.95 -18.25 -21.22
CA GLY A 308 -12.42 -18.17 -22.59
C GLY A 308 -10.93 -18.48 -22.66
N ASP A 309 -10.27 -18.00 -23.70
CA ASP A 309 -8.84 -18.25 -23.97
C ASP A 309 -7.94 -17.72 -22.86
N SER A 310 -8.34 -16.65 -22.17
CA SER A 310 -7.57 -16.07 -21.07
C SER A 310 -7.44 -17.00 -19.86
N ARG A 311 -8.38 -17.96 -19.71
CA ARG A 311 -8.33 -18.96 -18.64
C ARG A 311 -7.08 -19.85 -18.72
N GLU A 312 -6.55 -20.08 -19.91
CA GLU A 312 -5.37 -20.93 -20.12
C GLU A 312 -4.11 -20.34 -19.45
N ILE A 313 -4.06 -19.02 -19.22
CA ILE A 313 -2.90 -18.33 -18.61
C ILE A 313 -2.59 -18.84 -17.21
N ALA A 314 -3.65 -19.02 -16.39
CA ALA A 314 -3.52 -19.43 -14.98
C ALA A 314 -4.54 -20.52 -14.59
N GLY A 315 -5.16 -21.21 -15.56
CA GLY A 315 -6.15 -22.26 -15.31
C GLY A 315 -7.41 -21.79 -14.58
N GLY A 316 -7.67 -20.47 -14.53
CA GLY A 316 -8.76 -19.87 -13.76
C GLY A 316 -8.46 -19.76 -12.24
N ARG A 317 -7.25 -20.11 -11.78
CA ARG A 317 -6.85 -20.01 -10.36
C ARG A 317 -6.51 -18.59 -9.96
N ALA A 318 -6.04 -17.75 -10.89
CA ALA A 318 -5.88 -16.31 -10.72
C ALA A 318 -6.56 -15.55 -11.86
N SER A 319 -7.04 -14.35 -11.59
CA SER A 319 -7.70 -13.50 -12.58
C SER A 319 -7.64 -12.02 -12.18
N LEU A 320 -7.98 -11.12 -13.12
CA LEU A 320 -8.43 -9.80 -12.69
C LEU A 320 -9.69 -9.95 -11.84
N SER A 321 -9.87 -9.09 -10.85
CA SER A 321 -11.08 -9.05 -10.03
C SER A 321 -12.32 -8.82 -10.90
N THR A 322 -13.42 -9.48 -10.55
CA THR A 322 -14.73 -9.26 -11.19
C THR A 322 -15.35 -7.91 -10.81
N LYS A 323 -14.76 -7.22 -9.80
CA LYS A 323 -15.21 -5.93 -9.28
C LYS A 323 -14.32 -4.76 -9.72
N HIS A 324 -13.02 -5.00 -9.89
CA HIS A 324 -12.06 -3.93 -10.17
C HIS A 324 -10.87 -4.41 -11.01
N THR A 325 -10.67 -3.83 -12.19
CA THR A 325 -9.64 -4.22 -13.16
C THR A 325 -8.20 -4.02 -12.67
N LEU A 326 -7.96 -3.17 -11.65
CA LEU A 326 -6.62 -2.99 -11.08
C LEU A 326 -6.19 -4.11 -10.13
N ALA A 327 -7.11 -4.97 -9.65
CA ALA A 327 -6.76 -6.03 -8.72
C ALA A 327 -6.57 -7.36 -9.44
N ILE A 328 -5.50 -8.07 -9.11
CA ILE A 328 -5.30 -9.48 -9.48
C ILE A 328 -5.60 -10.32 -8.25
N THR A 329 -6.50 -11.29 -8.39
CA THR A 329 -7.08 -12.02 -7.26
C THR A 329 -6.74 -13.51 -7.32
N ASN A 330 -6.49 -14.08 -6.14
CA ASN A 330 -6.43 -15.52 -5.95
C ASN A 330 -7.86 -16.09 -5.85
N ARG A 331 -8.23 -16.96 -6.76
CA ARG A 331 -9.59 -17.52 -6.84
C ARG A 331 -9.79 -18.74 -5.93
N GLY A 332 -8.77 -19.11 -5.14
CA GLY A 332 -8.82 -20.18 -4.13
C GLY A 332 -7.59 -21.04 -4.09
N ASP A 333 -7.10 -21.48 -5.24
CA ASP A 333 -5.99 -22.43 -5.36
C ASP A 333 -4.83 -21.87 -6.19
N ALA A 334 -4.65 -20.53 -6.25
CA ALA A 334 -3.59 -19.94 -7.02
C ALA A 334 -2.22 -20.16 -6.36
N ALA A 335 -1.24 -20.53 -7.17
CA ALA A 335 0.16 -20.34 -6.89
C ALA A 335 0.56 -18.87 -7.13
N ALA A 336 1.69 -18.43 -6.58
CA ALA A 336 2.20 -17.08 -6.86
C ALA A 336 2.46 -16.88 -8.36
N GLU A 337 2.93 -17.93 -9.05
CA GLU A 337 3.18 -17.91 -10.49
C GLU A 337 1.90 -17.66 -11.30
N ASP A 338 0.73 -18.13 -10.86
CA ASP A 338 -0.55 -17.84 -11.52
C ASP A 338 -0.86 -16.32 -11.50
N ILE A 339 -0.61 -15.65 -10.34
CA ILE A 339 -0.77 -14.20 -10.21
C ILE A 339 0.24 -13.48 -11.11
N PHE A 340 1.51 -13.91 -11.11
CA PHE A 340 2.54 -13.33 -11.96
C PHE A 340 2.23 -13.50 -13.45
N ALA A 341 1.67 -14.63 -13.87
CA ALA A 341 1.29 -14.87 -15.26
C ALA A 341 0.20 -13.91 -15.75
N ILE A 342 -0.85 -13.69 -14.95
CA ILE A 342 -1.89 -12.68 -15.25
C ILE A 342 -1.27 -11.27 -15.30
N ALA A 343 -0.39 -10.94 -14.35
CA ALA A 343 0.26 -9.63 -14.31
C ALA A 343 1.12 -9.37 -15.57
N ARG A 344 1.89 -10.38 -16.01
CA ARG A 344 2.71 -10.27 -17.24
C ARG A 344 1.84 -10.10 -18.48
N ALA A 345 0.73 -10.84 -18.59
CA ALA A 345 -0.18 -10.71 -19.72
C ALA A 345 -0.77 -9.30 -19.81
N VAL A 346 -1.25 -8.76 -18.69
CA VAL A 346 -1.80 -7.40 -18.63
C VAL A 346 -0.72 -6.35 -18.97
N ARG A 347 0.46 -6.46 -18.37
CA ARG A 347 1.58 -5.53 -18.62
C ARG A 347 2.01 -5.53 -20.07
N ALA A 348 2.16 -6.71 -20.67
CA ALA A 348 2.55 -6.87 -22.08
C ALA A 348 1.50 -6.28 -23.03
N GLY A 349 0.20 -6.56 -22.81
CA GLY A 349 -0.86 -6.05 -23.68
C GLY A 349 -1.05 -4.53 -23.56
N VAL A 350 -0.86 -3.93 -22.38
CA VAL A 350 -0.87 -2.47 -22.24
C VAL A 350 0.34 -1.84 -22.95
N ALA A 351 1.53 -2.42 -22.80
CA ALA A 351 2.74 -1.95 -23.47
C ALA A 351 2.61 -2.07 -25.00
N GLU A 352 2.07 -3.18 -25.51
CA GLU A 352 1.83 -3.39 -26.95
C GLU A 352 0.85 -2.34 -27.52
N LYS A 353 -0.25 -2.08 -26.81
CA LYS A 353 -1.30 -1.18 -27.32
C LYS A 353 -0.97 0.29 -27.19
N PHE A 354 -0.36 0.71 -26.10
CA PHE A 354 -0.18 2.12 -25.76
C PHE A 354 1.27 2.57 -25.64
N GLY A 355 2.25 1.65 -25.72
CA GLY A 355 3.65 1.98 -25.48
C GLY A 355 3.95 2.37 -24.03
N VAL A 356 3.01 2.13 -23.10
CA VAL A 356 3.12 2.49 -21.68
C VAL A 356 3.45 1.26 -20.86
N GLU A 357 4.54 1.33 -20.09
CA GLU A 357 4.94 0.26 -19.19
C GLU A 357 4.25 0.40 -17.82
N LEU A 358 3.51 -0.64 -17.41
CA LEU A 358 2.92 -0.71 -16.08
C LEU A 358 3.94 -1.21 -15.06
N VAL A 359 4.01 -0.54 -13.91
CA VAL A 359 4.90 -0.88 -12.80
C VAL A 359 4.09 -1.51 -11.66
N PRO A 360 4.45 -2.72 -11.19
CA PRO A 360 3.79 -3.34 -10.05
C PRO A 360 3.91 -2.48 -8.78
N GLU A 361 2.81 -2.32 -8.03
CA GLU A 361 2.81 -1.68 -6.72
C GLU A 361 3.26 -2.63 -5.60
N PRO A 362 2.87 -3.93 -5.61
CA PRO A 362 3.32 -4.88 -4.60
C PRO A 362 4.83 -5.13 -4.64
N VAL A 363 5.39 -5.41 -3.47
CA VAL A 363 6.76 -5.90 -3.35
C VAL A 363 6.78 -7.37 -3.79
N VAL A 364 7.53 -7.65 -4.86
CA VAL A 364 7.69 -9.01 -5.40
C VAL A 364 9.00 -9.59 -4.88
N VAL A 365 8.91 -10.76 -4.25
CA VAL A 365 10.05 -11.46 -3.65
C VAL A 365 10.25 -12.79 -4.36
N ASN A 366 11.45 -13.01 -4.90
CA ASN A 366 11.84 -14.20 -5.65
C ASN A 366 10.91 -14.54 -6.84
N GLY A 367 10.23 -13.54 -7.41
CA GLY A 367 9.36 -13.64 -8.58
C GLY A 367 9.74 -12.66 -9.68
N LYS A 368 9.09 -12.80 -10.85
CA LYS A 368 9.28 -11.92 -12.00
C LYS A 368 7.93 -11.57 -12.63
N ILE A 369 7.72 -10.28 -12.86
CA ILE A 369 6.53 -9.73 -13.52
C ILE A 369 6.96 -8.95 -14.77
#